data_3c57f44c8a3a033352645f1c308f3f8a
#
_entry.id   3c57f44c8a3a033352645f1c308f3f8a
#
_cell.length_a   1.000
_cell.length_b   1.000
_cell.length_c   1.000
_cell.angle_alpha   90.00
_cell.angle_beta   90.00
_cell.angle_gamma   90.00
#
_symmetry.space_group_name_H-M   'P 1'
#
loop_
_entity.id
_entity.type
_entity.pdbx_description
1 polymer ?
#
loop_
_entity_poly.entity_id
_entity_poly.type
_entity_poly.pdbx_seq_one_letter_code
_entity_poly.pdbx_strand_id
1 'polypeptide(L)'
;MNSRTADRFWKCYSELPGTIKKHAKEAYKQFREDPYYPSLHFKQVHSTRPIFSVRITKDYRAVGIIQGEDIIWFWIGKHSEYDKILKQLRRT
;
A
#
# COMPACT_ATOMS: atom_id res chain seq x y z
N MET A 1 -2.11 9.85 -11.28
CA MET A 1 -1.02 8.95 -10.86
C MET A 1 -1.34 7.54 -11.33
N ASN A 2 -0.40 6.90 -12.00
CA ASN A 2 -0.59 5.54 -12.50
C ASN A 2 -0.16 4.54 -11.44
N SER A 3 -0.98 3.50 -11.21
CA SER A 3 -0.62 2.43 -10.29
C SER A 3 0.01 1.26 -11.04
N ARG A 4 1.14 0.78 -10.53
CA ARG A 4 1.83 -0.42 -11.00
C ARG A 4 2.07 -1.33 -9.80
N THR A 5 2.40 -2.58 -10.05
CA THR A 5 2.68 -3.55 -8.99
C THR A 5 3.99 -4.26 -9.25
N ALA A 6 4.75 -4.50 -8.18
CA ALA A 6 5.89 -5.40 -8.22
C ALA A 6 5.44 -6.84 -7.93
N ASP A 7 6.23 -7.83 -8.33
CA ASP A 7 5.89 -9.24 -8.14
C ASP A 7 5.63 -9.58 -6.66
N ARG A 8 6.41 -8.99 -5.77
CA ARG A 8 6.26 -9.19 -4.32
C ARG A 8 4.87 -8.79 -3.83
N PHE A 9 4.27 -7.76 -4.42
CA PHE A 9 2.90 -7.35 -4.05
C PHE A 9 1.93 -8.50 -4.25
N TRP A 10 2.00 -9.17 -5.40
CA TRP A 10 1.05 -10.25 -5.71
C TRP A 10 1.26 -11.47 -4.84
N LYS A 11 2.50 -11.74 -4.42
CA LYS A 11 2.78 -12.79 -3.44
C LYS A 11 2.06 -12.48 -2.13
N CYS A 12 2.21 -11.27 -1.62
CA CYS A 12 1.55 -10.83 -0.41
C CYS A 12 0.02 -10.85 -0.55
N TYR A 13 -0.47 -10.38 -1.68
CA TYR A 13 -1.91 -10.33 -1.97
C TYR A 13 -2.52 -11.73 -1.97
N SER A 14 -1.83 -12.71 -2.54
CA SER A 14 -2.34 -14.09 -2.63
C SER A 14 -2.60 -14.72 -1.26
N GLU A 15 -1.90 -14.27 -0.22
CA GLU A 15 -2.03 -14.77 1.14
C GLU A 15 -3.17 -14.10 1.93
N LEU A 16 -3.82 -13.08 1.38
CA LEU A 16 -4.88 -12.37 2.07
C LEU A 16 -6.17 -13.18 2.12
N PRO A 17 -6.96 -13.04 3.21
CA PRO A 17 -8.33 -13.57 3.22
C PRO A 17 -9.17 -12.99 2.08
N GLY A 18 -10.16 -13.74 1.59
CA GLY A 18 -10.99 -13.30 0.47
C GLY A 18 -11.70 -11.98 0.73
N THR A 19 -12.17 -11.75 1.96
CA THR A 19 -12.82 -10.49 2.34
C THR A 19 -11.87 -9.31 2.23
N ILE A 20 -10.60 -9.52 2.60
CA ILE A 20 -9.58 -8.47 2.52
C ILE A 20 -9.19 -8.19 1.06
N LYS A 21 -9.10 -9.23 0.23
CA LYS A 21 -8.88 -9.05 -1.21
C LYS A 21 -9.96 -8.16 -1.84
N LYS A 22 -11.20 -8.35 -1.43
CA LYS A 22 -12.32 -7.54 -1.90
C LYS A 22 -12.15 -6.07 -1.46
N HIS A 23 -11.82 -5.84 -0.21
CA HIS A 23 -11.57 -4.48 0.30
C HIS A 23 -10.37 -3.82 -0.41
N ALA A 24 -9.34 -4.61 -0.73
CA ALA A 24 -8.18 -4.10 -1.47
C ALA A 24 -8.59 -3.61 -2.87
N LYS A 25 -9.45 -4.36 -3.55
CA LYS A 25 -9.96 -3.95 -4.87
C LYS A 25 -10.77 -2.66 -4.79
N GLU A 26 -11.61 -2.53 -3.77
CA GLU A 26 -12.40 -1.31 -3.54
C GLU A 26 -11.49 -0.11 -3.24
N ALA A 27 -10.49 -0.31 -2.41
CA ALA A 27 -9.52 0.74 -2.09
C ALA A 27 -8.76 1.19 -3.36
N TYR A 28 -8.38 0.24 -4.21
CA TYR A 28 -7.72 0.56 -5.48
C TYR A 28 -8.62 1.43 -6.38
N LYS A 29 -9.89 1.10 -6.48
CA LYS A 29 -10.85 1.90 -7.26
C LYS A 29 -10.93 3.32 -6.73
N GLN A 30 -11.05 3.49 -5.42
CA GLN A 30 -11.08 4.80 -4.78
C GLN A 30 -9.78 5.57 -5.01
N PHE A 31 -8.64 4.91 -4.87
CA PHE A 31 -7.33 5.53 -5.08
C PHE A 31 -7.18 6.03 -6.51
N ARG A 32 -7.68 5.27 -7.48
CA ARG A 32 -7.62 5.66 -8.90
C ARG A 32 -8.43 6.91 -9.18
N GLU A 33 -9.57 7.07 -8.50
CA GLU A 33 -10.44 8.24 -8.67
C GLU A 33 -9.90 9.45 -7.92
N ASP A 34 -9.45 9.25 -6.67
CA ASP A 34 -8.88 10.29 -5.82
C ASP A 34 -7.94 9.67 -4.79
N PRO A 35 -6.61 9.81 -4.97
CA PRO A 35 -5.64 9.26 -4.02
C PRO A 35 -5.82 9.80 -2.60
N TYR A 36 -6.40 10.98 -2.45
CA TYR A 36 -6.59 11.63 -1.15
C TYR A 36 -7.98 11.40 -0.57
N TYR A 37 -8.72 10.43 -1.09
CA TYR A 37 -10.00 10.04 -0.50
C TYR A 37 -9.79 9.70 0.99
N PRO A 38 -10.59 10.30 1.91
CA PRO A 38 -10.27 10.24 3.35
C PRO A 38 -10.06 8.84 3.94
N SER A 39 -10.86 7.85 3.52
CA SER A 39 -10.75 6.50 4.07
C SER A 39 -9.44 5.80 3.72
N LEU A 40 -8.71 6.27 2.70
CA LEU A 40 -7.45 5.67 2.25
C LEU A 40 -6.28 6.05 3.14
N HIS A 41 -6.34 7.18 3.84
CA HIS A 41 -5.23 7.68 4.66
C HIS A 41 -3.90 7.62 3.91
N PHE A 42 -3.90 8.05 2.64
CA PHE A 42 -2.70 8.05 1.80
C PHE A 42 -1.68 9.02 2.37
N LYS A 43 -0.52 8.52 2.76
CA LYS A 43 0.51 9.35 3.40
C LYS A 43 1.90 8.81 3.18
N GLN A 44 2.88 9.71 3.17
CA GLN A 44 4.28 9.32 3.15
C GLN A 44 4.67 8.73 4.52
N VAL A 45 5.37 7.59 4.47
CA VAL A 45 5.73 6.84 5.68
C VAL A 45 7.25 6.69 5.86
N HIS A 46 8.04 7.27 4.96
CA HIS A 46 9.49 7.32 5.06
C HIS A 46 9.92 8.80 5.13
N SER A 47 10.94 9.10 5.94
CA SER A 47 11.37 10.47 6.18
C SER A 47 12.00 11.15 4.97
N THR A 48 12.68 10.39 4.10
CA THR A 48 13.42 10.94 2.95
C THR A 48 13.02 10.33 1.60
N ARG A 49 12.53 9.09 1.59
CA ARG A 49 12.17 8.40 0.35
C ARG A 49 10.66 8.53 0.09
N PRO A 50 10.23 8.56 -1.18
CA PRO A 50 8.82 8.71 -1.53
C PRO A 50 8.04 7.41 -1.36
N ILE A 51 8.09 6.84 -0.16
CA ILE A 51 7.39 5.62 0.21
C ILE A 51 6.10 6.01 0.92
N PHE A 52 4.98 5.49 0.42
CA PHE A 52 3.63 5.85 0.87
C PHE A 52 2.85 4.62 1.27
N SER A 53 1.89 4.80 2.15
CA SER A 53 0.95 3.74 2.50
C SER A 53 -0.49 4.18 2.28
N VAL A 54 -1.36 3.18 2.06
CA VAL A 54 -2.81 3.35 2.06
C VAL A 54 -3.42 2.37 3.03
N ARG A 55 -4.52 2.79 3.66
CA ARG A 55 -5.33 1.93 4.51
C ARG A 55 -6.29 1.13 3.65
N ILE A 56 -6.22 -0.20 3.76
CA ILE A 56 -7.18 -1.11 3.10
C ILE A 56 -8.38 -1.33 4.03
N THR A 57 -8.10 -1.75 5.26
CA THR A 57 -9.06 -1.81 6.36
C THR A 57 -8.35 -1.35 7.63
N LYS A 58 -9.05 -1.37 8.75
CA LYS A 58 -8.47 -1.07 10.05
C LYS A 58 -7.16 -1.84 10.30
N ASP A 59 -7.12 -3.11 9.87
CA ASP A 59 -6.02 -4.01 10.19
C ASP A 59 -5.06 -4.29 9.02
N TYR A 60 -5.31 -3.73 7.85
CA TYR A 60 -4.51 -4.01 6.65
C TYR A 60 -4.06 -2.74 5.95
N ARG A 61 -2.84 -2.79 5.44
CA ARG A 61 -2.19 -1.66 4.73
C ARG A 61 -1.51 -2.14 3.47
N ALA A 62 -1.39 -1.24 2.48
CA ALA A 62 -0.54 -1.45 1.32
C ALA A 62 0.54 -0.37 1.29
N VAL A 63 1.71 -0.71 0.76
CA VAL A 63 2.86 0.20 0.69
C VAL A 63 3.38 0.25 -0.74
N GLY A 64 3.67 1.46 -1.21
CA GLY A 64 4.21 1.70 -2.53
C GLY A 64 5.24 2.81 -2.55
N ILE A 65 5.98 2.90 -3.64
CA ILE A 65 6.97 3.97 -3.84
C ILE A 65 6.59 4.76 -5.08
N ILE A 66 6.67 6.09 -4.99
CA ILE A 66 6.40 6.96 -6.14
C ILE A 66 7.66 7.11 -6.97
N GLN A 67 7.53 6.88 -8.28
CA GLN A 67 8.58 7.10 -9.27
C GLN A 67 7.98 7.86 -10.44
N GLY A 68 8.33 9.15 -10.55
CA GLY A 68 7.73 10.03 -11.57
C GLY A 68 6.23 10.15 -11.38
N GLU A 69 5.46 9.77 -12.40
CA GLU A 69 4.00 9.82 -12.36
C GLU A 69 3.37 8.50 -11.89
N ASP A 70 4.20 7.52 -11.55
CA ASP A 70 3.74 6.19 -11.14
C ASP A 70 3.90 5.99 -9.65
N ILE A 71 3.01 5.18 -9.07
CA ILE A 71 3.24 4.57 -7.77
C ILE A 71 3.34 3.07 -7.99
N ILE A 72 4.38 2.46 -7.42
CA ILE A 72 4.66 1.03 -7.55
C ILE A 72 4.37 0.38 -6.21
N TRP A 73 3.27 -0.36 -6.14
CA TRP A 73 2.90 -1.10 -4.95
C TRP A 73 3.76 -2.34 -4.83
N PHE A 74 4.43 -2.51 -3.68
CA PHE A 74 5.35 -3.64 -3.48
C PHE A 74 5.03 -4.48 -2.25
N TRP A 75 4.02 -4.10 -1.46
CA TRP A 75 3.65 -4.86 -0.27
C TRP A 75 2.20 -4.57 0.13
N ILE A 76 1.53 -5.60 0.66
CA ILE A 76 0.21 -5.49 1.28
C ILE A 76 0.11 -6.56 2.36
N GLY A 77 -0.45 -6.21 3.52
CA GLY A 77 -0.57 -7.17 4.63
C GLY A 77 -1.13 -6.53 5.88
N LYS A 78 -1.03 -7.28 6.99
CA LYS A 78 -1.54 -6.85 8.29
C LYS A 78 -0.74 -5.68 8.85
N HIS A 79 -1.41 -4.87 9.68
CA HIS A 79 -0.79 -3.73 10.34
C HIS A 79 0.43 -4.12 11.18
N SER A 80 0.36 -5.27 11.86
CA SER A 80 1.50 -5.76 12.65
C SER A 80 2.75 -6.04 11.78
N GLU A 81 2.55 -6.59 10.58
CA GLU A 81 3.63 -6.80 9.61
C GLU A 81 4.07 -5.49 8.96
N TYR A 82 3.14 -4.57 8.77
CA TYR A 82 3.40 -3.24 8.23
C TYR A 82 4.45 -2.49 9.07
N ASP A 83 4.34 -2.53 10.40
CA ASP A 83 5.32 -1.87 11.26
C ASP A 83 6.72 -2.44 11.08
N LYS A 84 6.83 -3.75 10.88
CA LYS A 84 8.12 -4.42 10.61
C LYS A 84 8.71 -3.98 9.27
N ILE A 85 7.87 -3.89 8.23
CA ILE A 85 8.29 -3.43 6.90
C ILE A 85 8.82 -2.00 6.98
N LEU A 86 8.13 -1.11 7.68
CA LEU A 86 8.59 0.27 7.84
C LEU A 86 9.93 0.35 8.56
N LYS A 87 10.17 -0.46 9.58
CA LYS A 87 11.45 -0.52 10.28
C LYS A 87 12.57 -0.97 9.34
N GLN A 88 12.32 -1.98 8.52
CA GLN A 88 13.29 -2.44 7.53
C GLN A 88 13.63 -1.35 6.52
N LEU A 89 12.64 -0.63 6.03
CA LEU A 89 12.84 0.43 5.04
C LEU A 89 13.63 1.61 5.61
N ARG A 90 13.52 1.89 6.91
CA ARG A 90 14.28 2.95 7.56
C ARG A 90 15.77 2.68 7.64
N ARG A 91 16.19 1.42 7.52
CA ARG A 91 17.60 1.02 7.58
C ARG A 91 18.32 1.11 6.24
N THR A 92 17.58 1.37 5.19
CA THR A 92 18.13 1.51 3.83
C THR A 92 18.16 3.02 3.37
#